data_a6a02eab00fdb969ed075912951882cc
#
_entry.id   a6a02eab00fdb969ed075912951882cc
#
_cell.length_a   1.000
_cell.length_b   1.000
_cell.length_c   1.000
_cell.angle_alpha   90.00
_cell.angle_beta   90.00
_cell.angle_gamma   90.00
#
_symmetry.space_group_name_H-M   'P 1'
#
loop_
_entity.id
_entity.type
_entity.pdbx_description
1 polymer ?
#
loop_
_entity_poly.entity_id
_entity_poly.type
_entity_poly.pdbx_seq_one_letter_code
_entity_poly.pdbx_strand_id
1 'polypeptide(L)'
;MDCKLRAKNCGGCPMLGMDYAAQLKQKEETVKKLLGRFGPVEHIRGMETPYHYRNKVISTFTTGWGGKLTSGIYAANSHKVLPVESCLLQDEVLDKVMLAVRAAANACRYQPFNEDKGTGLLRHCLLRRGVATGQVMVVLVTAPVSYTHLRAHE
;
A
#
# COMPACT_ATOMS: atom_id res chain seq x y z
N MET A 1 -7.09 13.36 -12.62
CA MET A 1 -7.47 11.92 -12.54
C MET A 1 -8.21 11.68 -11.24
N ASP A 2 -9.30 10.94 -11.26
CA ASP A 2 -10.09 10.69 -10.06
C ASP A 2 -9.86 9.24 -9.57
N CYS A 3 -9.66 9.07 -8.26
CA CYS A 3 -9.42 7.77 -7.65
C CYS A 3 -10.71 7.27 -6.97
N LYS A 4 -11.21 6.13 -7.40
CA LYS A 4 -12.42 5.49 -6.84
C LYS A 4 -12.38 5.26 -5.32
N LEU A 5 -11.18 5.12 -4.75
CA LEU A 5 -11.00 4.89 -3.31
C LEU A 5 -11.08 6.18 -2.48
N ARG A 6 -10.98 7.36 -3.11
CA ARG A 6 -11.14 8.64 -2.42
C ARG A 6 -12.53 8.77 -1.79
N ALA A 7 -13.58 8.43 -2.54
CA ALA A 7 -14.96 8.43 -2.04
C ALA A 7 -15.18 7.46 -0.88
N LYS A 8 -14.28 6.48 -0.70
CA LYS A 8 -14.30 5.50 0.40
C LYS A 8 -13.41 5.88 1.58
N ASN A 9 -12.98 7.14 1.65
CA ASN A 9 -12.11 7.66 2.71
C ASN A 9 -10.73 6.95 2.79
N CYS A 10 -10.11 6.70 1.63
CA CYS A 10 -8.76 6.17 1.57
C CYS A 10 -7.75 7.16 2.17
N GLY A 11 -6.95 6.71 3.15
CA GLY A 11 -5.93 7.54 3.83
C GLY A 11 -4.63 7.73 3.04
N GLY A 12 -4.50 7.17 1.83
CA GLY A 12 -3.23 7.14 1.10
C GLY A 12 -2.82 8.45 0.42
N CYS A 13 -3.77 9.34 0.13
CA CYS A 13 -3.56 10.54 -0.68
C CYS A 13 -4.34 11.75 -0.15
N PRO A 14 -3.91 12.40 0.94
CA PRO A 14 -4.66 13.51 1.54
C PRO A 14 -4.80 14.72 0.59
N MET A 15 -3.86 14.89 -0.35
CA MET A 15 -3.85 16.04 -1.29
C MET A 15 -4.37 15.71 -2.70
N LEU A 16 -4.93 14.53 -2.94
CA LEU A 16 -5.34 14.08 -4.29
C LEU A 16 -6.38 15.00 -4.97
N GLY A 17 -7.14 15.76 -4.20
CA GLY A 17 -8.13 16.71 -4.74
C GLY A 17 -7.58 18.07 -5.13
N MET A 18 -6.30 18.31 -4.88
CA MET A 18 -5.62 19.57 -5.14
C MET A 18 -4.82 19.48 -6.44
N ASP A 19 -4.82 20.55 -7.23
CA ASP A 19 -3.92 20.66 -8.38
C ASP A 19 -2.46 20.46 -7.98
N TYR A 20 -1.67 19.84 -8.84
CA TYR A 20 -0.30 19.46 -8.48
C TYR A 20 0.62 20.66 -8.22
N ALA A 21 0.47 21.74 -9.01
CA ALA A 21 1.21 22.97 -8.76
C ALA A 21 0.87 23.58 -7.39
N ALA A 22 -0.41 23.54 -7.01
CA ALA A 22 -0.86 24.00 -5.68
C ALA A 22 -0.31 23.09 -4.55
N GLN A 23 -0.23 21.77 -4.78
CA GLN A 23 0.41 20.85 -3.82
C GLN A 23 1.90 21.20 -3.61
N LEU A 24 2.64 21.47 -4.68
CA LEU A 24 4.04 21.84 -4.62
C LEU A 24 4.22 23.13 -3.83
N LYS A 25 3.43 24.16 -4.15
CA LYS A 25 3.45 25.44 -3.45
C LYS A 25 3.21 25.29 -1.95
N GLN A 26 2.17 24.54 -1.56
CA GLN A 26 1.86 24.30 -0.15
C GLN A 26 2.99 23.55 0.58
N LYS A 27 3.61 22.56 -0.07
CA LYS A 27 4.75 21.83 0.49
C LYS A 27 5.96 22.72 0.68
N GLU A 28 6.29 23.57 -0.31
CA GLU A 28 7.38 24.52 -0.23
C GLU A 28 7.16 25.54 0.89
N GLU A 29 5.97 26.12 1.01
CA GLU A 29 5.61 27.02 2.08
C GLU A 29 5.73 26.37 3.46
N THR A 30 5.31 25.11 3.59
CA THR A 30 5.43 24.34 4.83
C THR A 30 6.91 24.17 5.22
N VAL A 31 7.77 23.79 4.28
CA VAL A 31 9.21 23.62 4.53
C VAL A 31 9.86 24.96 4.88
N LYS A 32 9.53 26.04 4.16
CA LYS A 32 10.01 27.40 4.47
C LYS A 32 9.62 27.84 5.87
N LYS A 33 8.38 27.57 6.28
CA LYS A 33 7.90 27.90 7.64
C LYS A 33 8.65 27.14 8.73
N LEU A 34 8.94 25.85 8.50
CA LEU A 34 9.59 25.00 9.49
C LEU A 34 11.11 25.21 9.56
N LEU A 35 11.77 25.32 8.41
CA LEU A 35 13.23 25.29 8.30
C LEU A 35 13.87 26.61 7.90
N GLY A 36 13.11 27.60 7.41
CA GLY A 36 13.64 28.88 6.92
C GLY A 36 14.45 29.68 7.96
N ARG A 37 14.21 29.43 9.26
CA ARG A 37 15.02 30.04 10.35
C ARG A 37 16.45 29.50 10.44
N PHE A 38 16.74 28.37 9.81
CA PHE A 38 18.06 27.75 9.85
C PHE A 38 18.90 28.01 8.60
N GLY A 39 18.27 28.48 7.52
CA GLY A 39 18.94 28.80 6.27
C GLY A 39 17.97 28.97 5.11
N PRO A 40 18.49 29.32 3.92
CA PRO A 40 17.68 29.47 2.72
C PRO A 40 17.08 28.11 2.31
N VAL A 41 15.81 28.11 1.92
CA VAL A 41 15.10 26.95 1.36
C VAL A 41 15.00 27.18 -0.15
N GLU A 42 15.63 26.29 -0.91
CA GLU A 42 15.56 26.29 -2.36
C GLU A 42 14.14 25.98 -2.87
N HIS A 43 13.93 26.26 -4.15
CA HIS A 43 12.67 25.98 -4.80
C HIS A 43 12.42 24.46 -4.90
N ILE A 44 11.17 24.02 -4.65
CA ILE A 44 10.80 22.62 -4.70
C ILE A 44 10.92 22.06 -6.13
N ARG A 45 11.53 20.90 -6.27
CA ARG A 45 11.58 20.15 -7.54
C ARG A 45 10.39 19.21 -7.61
N GLY A 46 9.47 19.48 -8.54
CA GLY A 46 8.33 18.63 -8.81
C GLY A 46 8.69 17.44 -9.72
N MET A 47 7.82 16.44 -9.74
CA MET A 47 7.86 15.34 -10.70
C MET A 47 7.12 15.73 -11.98
N GLU A 48 7.60 15.30 -13.13
CA GLU A 48 6.87 15.44 -14.41
C GLU A 48 5.57 14.62 -14.39
N THR A 49 5.64 13.39 -13.87
CA THR A 49 4.48 12.50 -13.72
C THR A 49 4.36 12.07 -12.25
N PRO A 50 3.49 12.72 -11.46
CA PRO A 50 3.36 12.43 -10.03
C PRO A 50 2.48 11.22 -9.71
N TYR A 51 2.55 10.20 -10.56
CA TYR A 51 1.81 8.94 -10.44
C TYR A 51 2.75 7.74 -10.52
N HIS A 52 2.30 6.61 -9.99
CA HIS A 52 2.97 5.30 -10.05
C HIS A 52 4.43 5.29 -9.55
N TYR A 53 4.80 6.27 -8.69
CA TYR A 53 6.17 6.42 -8.17
C TYR A 53 6.43 5.62 -6.90
N ARG A 54 5.38 5.10 -6.24
CA ARG A 54 5.52 4.40 -4.96
C ARG A 54 5.95 2.96 -5.20
N ASN A 55 7.23 2.68 -4.96
CA ASN A 55 7.88 1.39 -5.16
C ASN A 55 7.91 0.49 -3.93
N LYS A 56 7.24 0.88 -2.84
CA LYS A 56 7.03 0.08 -1.62
C LYS A 56 5.56 0.13 -1.23
N VAL A 57 4.96 -1.04 -1.06
CA VAL A 57 3.55 -1.21 -0.70
C VAL A 57 3.43 -2.15 0.48
N ILE A 58 2.58 -1.84 1.43
CA ILE A 58 2.12 -2.76 2.48
C ILE A 58 0.62 -2.88 2.33
N SER A 59 0.14 -4.09 2.08
CA SER A 59 -1.27 -4.41 1.93
C SER A 59 -1.71 -5.34 3.04
N THR A 60 -2.83 -5.04 3.68
CA THR A 60 -3.42 -5.85 4.75
C THR A 60 -4.40 -6.84 4.16
N PHE A 61 -4.31 -8.12 4.53
CA PHE A 61 -5.30 -9.12 4.15
C PHE A 61 -6.56 -8.99 5.01
N THR A 62 -7.70 -9.22 4.39
CA THR A 62 -9.01 -9.23 5.06
C THR A 62 -9.98 -10.14 4.32
N THR A 63 -11.09 -10.46 4.97
CA THR A 63 -12.19 -11.19 4.32
C THR A 63 -13.01 -10.22 3.48
N GLY A 64 -13.11 -10.51 2.20
CA GLY A 64 -13.92 -9.77 1.24
C GLY A 64 -15.31 -10.37 1.06
N TRP A 65 -15.99 -9.92 0.01
CA TRP A 65 -17.30 -10.41 -0.36
C TRP A 65 -17.29 -11.92 -0.67
N GLY A 66 -18.32 -12.64 -0.21
CA GLY A 66 -18.40 -14.09 -0.38
C GLY A 66 -17.38 -14.91 0.41
N GLY A 67 -16.76 -14.32 1.48
CA GLY A 67 -15.79 -15.02 2.32
C GLY A 67 -14.40 -15.19 1.70
N LYS A 68 -14.15 -14.65 0.50
CA LYS A 68 -12.85 -14.73 -0.19
C LYS A 68 -11.84 -13.80 0.45
N LEU A 69 -10.58 -14.24 0.51
CA LEU A 69 -9.48 -13.39 0.93
C LEU A 69 -9.28 -12.25 -0.08
N THR A 70 -9.22 -11.04 0.43
CA THR A 70 -8.85 -9.84 -0.32
C THR A 70 -7.76 -9.07 0.42
N SER A 71 -7.24 -8.01 -0.18
CA SER A 71 -6.21 -7.19 0.45
C SER A 71 -6.32 -5.73 0.04
N GLY A 72 -5.83 -4.85 0.89
CA GLY A 72 -5.92 -3.42 0.65
C GLY A 72 -5.24 -2.59 1.72
N ILE A 73 -5.67 -1.36 1.82
CA ILE A 73 -5.16 -0.38 2.79
C ILE A 73 -6.26 0.02 3.76
N TYR A 74 -5.89 0.50 4.93
CA TYR A 74 -6.86 1.02 5.88
C TYR A 74 -7.52 2.30 5.39
N ALA A 75 -8.82 2.43 5.61
CA ALA A 75 -9.49 3.72 5.53
C ALA A 75 -8.92 4.66 6.58
N ALA A 76 -8.91 5.96 6.30
CA ALA A 76 -8.37 6.96 7.23
C ALA A 76 -9.06 6.86 8.59
N ASN A 77 -8.25 6.89 9.66
CA ASN A 77 -8.68 6.81 11.06
C ASN A 77 -9.57 5.59 11.38
N SER A 78 -9.32 4.45 10.73
CA SER A 78 -10.09 3.24 10.98
C SER A 78 -9.27 1.96 10.74
N HIS A 79 -9.74 0.84 11.29
CA HIS A 79 -9.21 -0.50 11.01
C HIS A 79 -9.91 -1.18 9.82
N LYS A 80 -10.80 -0.47 9.13
CA LYS A 80 -11.50 -1.00 7.96
C LYS A 80 -10.55 -1.05 6.77
N VAL A 81 -10.34 -2.24 6.23
CA VAL A 81 -9.53 -2.43 5.02
C VAL A 81 -10.37 -2.12 3.77
N LEU A 82 -9.87 -1.23 2.96
CA LEU A 82 -10.41 -0.92 1.63
C LEU A 82 -9.70 -1.79 0.60
N PRO A 83 -10.39 -2.68 -0.12
CA PRO A 83 -9.77 -3.47 -1.17
C PRO A 83 -9.16 -2.59 -2.25
N VAL A 84 -7.91 -2.88 -2.62
CA VAL A 84 -7.18 -2.18 -3.68
C VAL A 84 -6.87 -3.16 -4.80
N GLU A 85 -7.30 -2.82 -6.01
CA GLU A 85 -6.96 -3.57 -7.23
C GLU A 85 -5.91 -2.82 -8.04
N SER A 86 -6.02 -1.50 -8.05
CA SER A 86 -5.04 -0.59 -8.65
C SER A 86 -4.99 0.71 -7.85
N CYS A 87 -3.83 1.35 -7.85
CA CYS A 87 -3.62 2.61 -7.14
C CYS A 87 -2.82 3.59 -8.01
N LEU A 88 -3.28 4.84 -8.11
CA LEU A 88 -2.61 5.88 -8.89
C LEU A 88 -1.19 6.23 -8.40
N LEU A 89 -0.87 5.91 -7.15
CA LEU A 89 0.47 6.18 -6.59
C LEU A 89 1.40 4.97 -6.62
N GLN A 90 0.83 3.75 -6.54
CA GLN A 90 1.63 2.53 -6.49
C GLN A 90 2.16 2.19 -7.88
N ASP A 91 3.37 1.64 -7.92
CA ASP A 91 3.93 1.05 -9.13
C ASP A 91 2.98 -0.05 -9.65
N GLU A 92 2.63 0.02 -10.92
CA GLU A 92 1.66 -0.90 -11.54
C GLU A 92 2.10 -2.37 -11.50
N VAL A 93 3.42 -2.63 -11.48
CA VAL A 93 3.94 -3.99 -11.32
C VAL A 93 3.62 -4.52 -9.94
N LEU A 94 3.70 -3.68 -8.90
CA LEU A 94 3.34 -4.08 -7.53
C LEU A 94 1.84 -4.34 -7.39
N ASP A 95 1.00 -3.60 -8.08
CA ASP A 95 -0.44 -3.87 -8.12
C ASP A 95 -0.71 -5.26 -8.73
N LYS A 96 -0.08 -5.58 -9.87
CA LYS A 96 -0.19 -6.89 -10.54
C LYS A 96 0.32 -8.04 -9.65
N VAL A 97 1.48 -7.85 -9.00
CA VAL A 97 2.04 -8.85 -8.08
C VAL A 97 1.11 -9.07 -6.88
N MET A 98 0.52 -8.00 -6.32
CA MET A 98 -0.43 -8.14 -5.20
C MET A 98 -1.69 -8.92 -5.61
N LEU A 99 -2.19 -8.71 -6.82
CA LEU A 99 -3.31 -9.49 -7.37
C LEU A 99 -2.94 -10.98 -7.51
N ALA A 100 -1.74 -11.29 -8.00
CA ALA A 100 -1.24 -12.66 -8.11
C ALA A 100 -1.08 -13.34 -6.74
N VAL A 101 -0.51 -12.64 -5.75
CA VAL A 101 -0.42 -13.12 -4.36
C VAL A 101 -1.81 -13.43 -3.79
N ARG A 102 -2.77 -12.55 -4.05
CA ARG A 102 -4.17 -12.73 -3.62
C ARG A 102 -4.81 -13.97 -4.26
N ALA A 103 -4.58 -14.16 -5.55
CA ALA A 103 -5.09 -15.32 -6.28
C ALA A 103 -4.49 -16.63 -5.74
N ALA A 104 -3.17 -16.67 -5.53
CA ALA A 104 -2.47 -17.81 -4.95
C ALA A 104 -2.96 -18.12 -3.53
N ALA A 105 -3.11 -17.12 -2.68
CA ALA A 105 -3.62 -17.29 -1.32
C ALA A 105 -5.04 -17.87 -1.29
N ASN A 106 -5.92 -17.43 -2.21
CA ASN A 106 -7.26 -17.99 -2.35
C ASN A 106 -7.24 -19.42 -2.87
N ALA A 107 -6.38 -19.74 -3.84
CA ALA A 107 -6.21 -21.11 -4.35
C ALA A 107 -5.73 -22.07 -3.26
N CYS A 108 -4.82 -21.63 -2.41
CA CYS A 108 -4.35 -22.37 -1.23
C CYS A 108 -5.34 -22.35 -0.06
N ARG A 109 -6.49 -21.68 -0.18
CA ARG A 109 -7.50 -21.53 0.87
C ARG A 109 -6.96 -20.91 2.16
N TYR A 110 -5.91 -20.08 2.07
CA TYR A 110 -5.41 -19.35 3.22
C TYR A 110 -6.44 -18.32 3.70
N GLN A 111 -6.54 -18.19 5.02
CA GLN A 111 -7.47 -17.26 5.65
C GLN A 111 -6.71 -16.01 6.10
N PRO A 112 -7.31 -14.80 5.95
CA PRO A 112 -6.76 -13.61 6.57
C PRO A 112 -6.81 -13.77 8.08
N PHE A 113 -5.80 -13.23 8.76
CA PHE A 113 -5.76 -13.25 10.23
C PHE A 113 -6.82 -12.31 10.80
N ASN A 114 -7.62 -12.85 11.71
CA ASN A 114 -8.60 -12.09 12.48
C ASN A 114 -8.01 -11.85 13.87
N GLU A 115 -7.73 -10.59 14.23
CA GLU A 115 -7.09 -10.23 15.50
C GLU A 115 -8.00 -10.47 16.70
N ASP A 116 -9.31 -10.27 16.55
CA ASP A 116 -10.29 -10.47 17.64
C ASP A 116 -10.45 -11.94 18.02
N LYS A 117 -10.37 -12.83 17.02
CA LYS A 117 -10.52 -14.28 17.20
C LYS A 117 -9.20 -15.03 17.35
N GLY A 118 -8.06 -14.39 17.04
CA GLY A 118 -6.75 -15.03 17.01
C GLY A 118 -6.64 -16.15 15.96
N THR A 119 -7.45 -16.11 14.89
CA THR A 119 -7.53 -17.17 13.87
C THR A 119 -7.16 -16.65 12.48
N GLY A 120 -6.72 -17.56 11.61
CA GLY A 120 -6.25 -17.23 10.26
C GLY A 120 -4.74 -17.16 10.18
N LEU A 121 -4.19 -17.03 8.99
CA LEU A 121 -2.75 -17.08 8.72
C LEU A 121 -2.18 -15.74 8.26
N LEU A 122 -2.73 -15.16 7.21
CA LEU A 122 -2.12 -14.05 6.49
C LEU A 122 -2.52 -12.70 7.11
N ARG A 123 -1.53 -11.92 7.55
CA ARG A 123 -1.73 -10.57 8.11
C ARG A 123 -1.49 -9.50 7.06
N HIS A 124 -0.29 -9.43 6.51
CA HIS A 124 0.12 -8.41 5.56
C HIS A 124 0.96 -8.99 4.43
N CYS A 125 1.00 -8.28 3.32
CA CYS A 125 1.97 -8.47 2.26
C CYS A 125 2.74 -7.16 2.06
N LEU A 126 4.06 -7.22 2.19
CA LEU A 126 4.94 -6.12 1.84
C LEU A 126 5.56 -6.42 0.48
N LEU A 127 5.42 -5.49 -0.44
CA LEU A 127 6.02 -5.53 -1.77
C LEU A 127 7.00 -4.38 -1.92
N ARG A 128 8.13 -4.64 -2.56
CA ARG A 128 9.09 -3.61 -2.92
C ARG A 128 9.67 -3.91 -4.30
N ARG A 129 9.77 -2.91 -5.15
CA ARG A 129 10.42 -3.01 -6.46
C ARG A 129 11.71 -2.20 -6.50
N GLY A 130 12.78 -2.83 -6.97
CA GLY A 130 14.01 -2.13 -7.35
C GLY A 130 13.80 -1.49 -8.73
N VAL A 131 13.77 -0.16 -8.78
CA VAL A 131 13.47 0.56 -10.04
C VAL A 131 14.55 0.28 -11.10
N ALA A 132 15.83 0.26 -10.69
CA ALA A 132 16.95 0.03 -11.62
C ALA A 132 17.06 -1.43 -12.08
N THR A 133 16.72 -2.40 -11.22
CA THR A 133 16.88 -3.83 -11.51
C THR A 133 15.61 -4.50 -12.00
N GLY A 134 14.46 -3.88 -11.79
CA GLY A 134 13.15 -4.48 -12.06
C GLY A 134 12.74 -5.60 -11.09
N GLN A 135 13.61 -6.00 -10.17
CA GLN A 135 13.35 -7.07 -9.22
C GLN A 135 12.24 -6.69 -8.23
N VAL A 136 11.42 -7.66 -7.87
CA VAL A 136 10.34 -7.49 -6.89
C VAL A 136 10.59 -8.38 -5.69
N MET A 137 10.60 -7.77 -4.51
CA MET A 137 10.62 -8.47 -3.22
C MET A 137 9.18 -8.60 -2.72
N VAL A 138 8.81 -9.81 -2.31
CA VAL A 138 7.52 -10.13 -1.70
C VAL A 138 7.77 -10.68 -0.30
N VAL A 139 7.20 -10.04 0.73
CA VAL A 139 7.26 -10.51 2.11
C VAL A 139 5.85 -10.78 2.60
N LEU A 140 5.55 -12.01 2.95
CA LEU A 140 4.29 -12.39 3.58
C LEU A 140 4.47 -12.36 5.11
N VAL A 141 3.64 -11.56 5.77
CA VAL A 141 3.58 -11.51 7.23
C VAL A 141 2.45 -12.41 7.67
N THR A 142 2.79 -13.44 8.46
CA THR A 142 1.85 -14.44 8.95
C THR A 142 1.65 -14.35 10.46
N ALA A 143 0.56 -14.92 10.93
CA ALA A 143 0.42 -15.24 12.35
C ALA A 143 1.46 -16.33 12.73
N PRO A 144 1.82 -16.44 14.01
CA PRO A 144 2.65 -17.54 14.48
C PRO A 144 1.99 -18.89 14.12
N VAL A 145 2.75 -19.78 13.48
CA VAL A 145 2.32 -21.14 13.17
C VAL A 145 3.27 -22.12 13.85
N SER A 146 2.73 -23.25 14.33
CA SER A 146 3.61 -24.35 14.76
C SER A 146 4.37 -24.87 13.53
N TYR A 147 5.66 -25.12 13.67
CA TYR A 147 6.61 -25.44 12.60
C TYR A 147 6.25 -26.67 11.71
N THR A 148 5.19 -27.38 12.01
CA THR A 148 4.80 -28.59 11.31
C THR A 148 4.22 -28.38 9.90
N HIS A 149 3.90 -27.14 9.51
CA HIS A 149 3.17 -26.87 8.25
C HIS A 149 3.93 -26.04 7.20
N LEU A 150 5.09 -25.52 7.52
CA LEU A 150 5.94 -24.74 6.61
C LEU A 150 7.32 -25.43 6.44
N ARG A 151 7.34 -26.69 6.05
CA ARG A 151 8.57 -27.23 5.47
C ARG A 151 8.73 -26.61 4.08
N ALA A 152 9.79 -25.80 3.92
CA ALA A 152 10.31 -25.51 2.60
C ALA A 152 10.65 -26.86 1.97
N HIS A 153 10.06 -27.16 0.82
CA HIS A 153 10.59 -28.22 -0.04
C HIS A 153 11.91 -27.68 -0.59
N GLU A 154 13.02 -28.22 -0.11
CA GLU A 154 14.33 -28.12 -0.75
C GLU A 154 14.30 -28.83 -2.10
#